data_b32cd1fec162c0c73973974633ca05da
#
_entry.id   b32cd1fec162c0c73973974633ca05da
#
_cell.length_a   1.000
_cell.length_b   1.000
_cell.length_c   1.000
_cell.angle_alpha   90.00
_cell.angle_beta   90.00
_cell.angle_gamma   90.00
#
_symmetry.space_group_name_H-M   'P 1'
#
loop_
_entity.id
_entity.type
_entity.pdbx_description
1 polymer ?
#
loop_
_entity_poly.entity_id
_entity_poly.type
_entity_poly.pdbx_seq_one_letter_code
_entity_poly.pdbx_strand_id
1 'polypeptide(L)'
;MKDVIRCLAFAATLVLFLSCSAEKQCTITGSVSVPDASQTCQAVLFDADTPLDSCRIDKGSFVLHTPQNPEKNLRIEIHDASGKPMGDGGVFNYVMQVVADTGKMRVNLDDSSSEGSPLTQEMSTLLKKLDSIFMEPGDGDPMQQLRDLTRNTYLAHTRDAVGLQALQLHAGLLEEKDSEALLELLAQGADFIQEDEKLMQSLLFLTASQKETGAAEYVRIAGDGTVVSRDSVEAVSTCNSLIGQGQWVLLDFWASWCGPCREETPNVIRLARKYGEKGLKVVGVTMQDKPEKSLEAIRQLGICYDQIFDLESIICNRFSIQGIPHFFLLDPEGNTVLQGHHNLDQFDAYLQQHL
;
A
#
# COMPACT_ATOMS: atom_id res chain seq x y z
N MET A 1 65.58 17.57 -44.61
CA MET A 1 65.29 18.87 -43.95
C MET A 1 63.90 19.25 -44.29
N LYS A 2 63.10 19.39 -43.22
CA LYS A 2 61.71 19.82 -43.19
C LYS A 2 60.66 18.81 -43.64
N ASP A 3 60.30 18.07 -42.69
CA ASP A 3 59.21 17.17 -42.65
C ASP A 3 57.89 17.93 -42.71
N VAL A 4 56.98 17.45 -43.53
CA VAL A 4 55.55 17.89 -43.46
C VAL A 4 54.73 16.66 -43.11
N ILE A 5 54.44 16.54 -41.86
CA ILE A 5 53.50 15.56 -41.30
C ILE A 5 52.10 15.96 -41.77
N ARG A 6 51.50 15.17 -42.63
CA ARG A 6 50.11 15.28 -43.00
C ARG A 6 49.31 14.48 -41.96
N CYS A 7 48.68 15.20 -41.06
CA CYS A 7 47.59 14.68 -40.22
C CYS A 7 46.37 14.37 -41.10
N LEU A 8 46.14 13.10 -41.36
CA LEU A 8 44.87 12.60 -41.86
C LEU A 8 43.92 12.50 -40.65
N ALA A 9 43.06 13.51 -40.52
CA ALA A 9 41.94 13.44 -39.61
C ALA A 9 40.87 12.49 -40.19
N PHE A 10 40.82 11.27 -39.67
CA PHE A 10 39.68 10.38 -39.86
C PHE A 10 38.52 10.93 -39.03
N ALA A 11 37.64 11.70 -39.68
CA ALA A 11 36.35 12.01 -39.11
C ALA A 11 35.50 10.73 -39.16
N ALA A 12 35.57 9.95 -38.10
CA ALA A 12 34.59 8.92 -37.83
C ALA A 12 33.26 9.60 -37.46
N THR A 13 32.41 9.79 -38.43
CA THR A 13 31.00 10.13 -38.21
C THR A 13 30.34 8.95 -37.54
N LEU A 14 30.35 8.98 -36.23
CA LEU A 14 29.52 8.10 -35.40
C LEU A 14 28.07 8.53 -35.64
N VAL A 15 27.42 7.95 -36.61
CA VAL A 15 25.98 8.02 -36.78
C VAL A 15 25.39 7.22 -35.65
N LEU A 16 25.18 7.87 -34.52
CA LEU A 16 24.26 7.41 -33.47
C LEU A 16 22.87 7.34 -34.12
N PHE A 17 22.49 6.17 -34.58
CA PHE A 17 21.10 5.83 -34.79
C PHE A 17 20.43 5.85 -33.38
N LEU A 18 20.06 7.04 -32.91
CA LEU A 18 19.00 7.18 -31.97
C LEU A 18 17.75 6.66 -32.67
N SER A 19 17.51 5.35 -32.54
CA SER A 19 16.21 4.79 -32.77
C SER A 19 15.31 5.36 -31.66
N CYS A 20 14.90 6.60 -31.81
CA CYS A 20 13.78 7.15 -31.10
C CYS A 20 12.55 6.46 -31.70
N SER A 21 12.23 5.26 -31.20
CA SER A 21 10.90 4.71 -31.38
C SER A 21 9.99 5.69 -30.63
N ALA A 22 9.32 6.57 -31.38
CA ALA A 22 8.33 7.46 -30.78
C ALA A 22 7.35 6.58 -29.99
N GLU A 23 7.37 6.75 -28.67
CA GLU A 23 6.43 6.03 -27.80
C GLU A 23 5.03 6.24 -28.34
N LYS A 24 4.31 5.14 -28.53
CA LYS A 24 2.92 5.22 -28.98
C LYS A 24 2.12 5.95 -27.92
N GLN A 25 1.35 6.94 -28.30
CA GLN A 25 0.54 7.74 -27.42
C GLN A 25 -0.89 7.19 -27.34
N CYS A 26 -1.49 7.27 -26.17
CA CYS A 26 -2.90 7.06 -25.92
C CYS A 26 -3.59 8.41 -25.68
N THR A 27 -4.71 8.65 -26.36
CA THR A 27 -5.62 9.77 -26.09
C THR A 27 -6.85 9.25 -25.38
N ILE A 28 -7.09 9.75 -24.17
CA ILE A 28 -8.22 9.40 -23.33
C ILE A 28 -9.24 10.55 -23.40
N THR A 29 -10.39 10.30 -23.99
CA THR A 29 -11.51 11.24 -24.00
C THR A 29 -12.50 10.81 -22.91
N GLY A 30 -12.75 11.67 -21.93
CA GLY A 30 -13.60 11.36 -20.80
C GLY A 30 -14.85 12.23 -20.69
N SER A 31 -15.85 11.67 -20.02
CA SER A 31 -17.05 12.38 -19.58
C SER A 31 -17.31 12.14 -18.10
N VAL A 32 -17.87 13.15 -17.43
CA VAL A 32 -18.23 13.13 -16.02
C VAL A 32 -19.32 14.16 -15.72
N SER A 33 -20.31 13.79 -14.93
CA SER A 33 -21.32 14.69 -14.41
C SER A 33 -20.81 15.35 -13.12
N VAL A 34 -20.44 16.63 -13.18
CA VAL A 34 -20.06 17.38 -11.97
C VAL A 34 -21.26 18.06 -11.37
N PRO A 35 -21.49 18.01 -10.04
CA PRO A 35 -22.72 18.51 -9.40
C PRO A 35 -22.97 19.99 -9.57
N ASP A 36 -21.92 20.80 -9.72
CA ASP A 36 -22.01 22.24 -9.88
C ASP A 36 -21.24 22.70 -11.12
N ALA A 37 -21.97 23.00 -12.20
CA ALA A 37 -21.40 23.47 -13.45
C ALA A 37 -20.68 24.83 -13.33
N SER A 38 -20.82 25.53 -12.18
CA SER A 38 -20.11 26.79 -11.92
C SER A 38 -18.70 26.56 -11.34
N GLN A 39 -18.41 25.37 -10.84
CA GLN A 39 -17.09 25.03 -10.30
C GLN A 39 -16.11 24.70 -11.42
N THR A 40 -14.91 25.25 -11.29
CA THR A 40 -13.79 24.88 -12.17
C THR A 40 -13.21 23.56 -11.68
N CYS A 41 -13.41 22.48 -12.42
CA CYS A 41 -12.86 21.17 -12.11
C CYS A 41 -11.77 20.79 -13.11
N GLN A 42 -10.87 19.92 -12.68
CA GLN A 42 -9.80 19.35 -13.50
C GLN A 42 -9.87 17.82 -13.45
N ALA A 43 -9.65 17.18 -14.59
CA ALA A 43 -9.34 15.77 -14.65
C ALA A 43 -7.81 15.61 -14.57
N VAL A 44 -7.34 14.73 -13.70
CA VAL A 44 -5.91 14.45 -13.50
C VAL A 44 -5.68 12.95 -13.68
N LEU A 45 -4.69 12.60 -14.48
CA LEU A 45 -4.25 11.23 -14.70
C LEU A 45 -3.02 10.95 -13.86
N PHE A 46 -3.04 9.86 -13.11
CA PHE A 46 -1.95 9.44 -12.23
C PHE A 46 -1.39 8.07 -12.61
N ASP A 47 -0.07 7.91 -12.42
CA ASP A 47 0.61 6.64 -12.26
C ASP A 47 1.03 6.52 -10.79
N ALA A 48 0.39 5.65 -10.04
CA ALA A 48 0.40 5.65 -8.58
C ALA A 48 0.05 7.06 -8.02
N ASP A 49 1.00 7.75 -7.39
CA ASP A 49 0.82 9.11 -6.84
C ASP A 49 1.46 10.20 -7.72
N THR A 50 2.01 9.82 -8.88
CA THR A 50 2.66 10.76 -9.79
C THR A 50 1.66 11.24 -10.85
N PRO A 51 1.35 12.55 -10.94
CA PRO A 51 0.50 13.08 -12.00
C PRO A 51 1.24 13.02 -13.33
N LEU A 52 0.59 12.44 -14.35
CA LEU A 52 1.13 12.32 -15.71
C LEU A 52 0.59 13.42 -16.62
N ASP A 53 -0.70 13.72 -16.52
CA ASP A 53 -1.37 14.73 -17.34
C ASP A 53 -2.57 15.31 -16.58
N SER A 54 -2.98 16.52 -16.95
CA SER A 54 -4.18 17.15 -16.39
C SER A 54 -4.81 18.10 -17.38
N CYS A 55 -6.14 18.19 -17.34
CA CYS A 55 -6.85 19.18 -18.13
C CYS A 55 -8.09 19.71 -17.41
N ARG A 56 -8.53 20.90 -17.81
CA ARG A 56 -9.80 21.47 -17.34
C ARG A 56 -10.97 20.71 -17.94
N ILE A 57 -12.00 20.47 -17.12
CA ILE A 57 -13.26 19.90 -17.58
C ILE A 57 -14.10 21.03 -18.21
N ASP A 58 -14.52 20.81 -19.43
CA ASP A 58 -15.44 21.73 -20.15
C ASP A 58 -16.76 21.00 -20.45
N LYS A 59 -17.86 21.52 -19.88
CA LYS A 59 -19.20 20.92 -20.03
C LYS A 59 -19.27 19.43 -19.77
N GLY A 60 -18.55 18.97 -18.73
CA GLY A 60 -18.48 17.56 -18.34
C GLY A 60 -17.56 16.71 -19.22
N SER A 61 -16.77 17.29 -20.11
CA SER A 61 -15.84 16.56 -20.98
C SER A 61 -14.39 16.95 -20.72
N PHE A 62 -13.48 16.01 -20.93
CA PHE A 62 -12.04 16.21 -20.79
C PHE A 62 -11.25 15.34 -21.77
N VAL A 63 -9.98 15.71 -22.00
CA VAL A 63 -9.05 14.93 -22.83
C VAL A 63 -7.70 14.87 -22.14
N LEU A 64 -7.19 13.67 -21.92
CA LEU A 64 -5.89 13.38 -21.30
C LEU A 64 -5.01 12.58 -22.27
N HIS A 65 -3.70 12.68 -22.10
CA HIS A 65 -2.72 12.01 -22.94
C HIS A 65 -1.70 11.27 -22.08
N THR A 66 -1.26 10.10 -22.54
CA THR A 66 -0.23 9.31 -21.88
C THR A 66 0.45 8.39 -22.90
N PRO A 67 1.68 7.96 -22.69
CA PRO A 67 2.24 6.84 -23.42
C PRO A 67 1.37 5.59 -23.29
N GLN A 68 1.29 4.79 -24.35
CA GLN A 68 0.66 3.46 -24.26
C GLN A 68 1.50 2.55 -23.39
N ASN A 69 0.87 1.99 -22.38
CA ASN A 69 1.50 0.98 -21.53
C ASN A 69 0.45 0.00 -20.96
N PRO A 70 0.39 -1.24 -21.49
CA PRO A 70 -0.57 -2.24 -21.01
C PRO A 70 -0.20 -2.83 -19.62
N GLU A 71 1.01 -2.55 -19.13
CA GLU A 71 1.51 -3.06 -17.85
C GLU A 71 1.16 -2.14 -16.67
N LYS A 72 0.69 -0.91 -16.97
CA LYS A 72 0.39 0.11 -15.94
C LYS A 72 -1.09 0.29 -15.72
N ASN A 73 -1.48 0.22 -14.46
CA ASN A 73 -2.79 0.63 -14.00
C ASN A 73 -2.74 2.12 -13.65
N LEU A 74 -3.34 2.95 -14.49
CA LEU A 74 -3.43 4.40 -14.30
C LEU A 74 -4.74 4.76 -13.62
N ARG A 75 -4.79 5.92 -12.96
CA ARG A 75 -5.95 6.42 -12.24
C ARG A 75 -6.33 7.81 -12.73
N ILE A 76 -7.59 7.98 -13.11
CA ILE A 76 -8.18 9.30 -13.40
C ILE A 76 -8.91 9.76 -12.15
N GLU A 77 -8.63 10.97 -11.70
CA GLU A 77 -9.32 11.64 -10.60
C GLU A 77 -9.86 12.99 -11.04
N ILE A 78 -10.99 13.40 -10.47
CA ILE A 78 -11.51 14.75 -10.65
C ILE A 78 -11.18 15.59 -9.43
N HIS A 79 -10.54 16.73 -9.68
CA HIS A 79 -10.11 17.68 -8.64
C HIS A 79 -10.88 18.98 -8.77
N ASP A 80 -11.14 19.64 -7.64
CA ASP A 80 -11.71 20.99 -7.59
C ASP A 80 -10.68 22.07 -7.94
N ALA A 81 -11.13 23.33 -7.94
CA ALA A 81 -10.26 24.47 -8.23
C ALA A 81 -9.10 24.67 -7.26
N SER A 82 -9.14 24.07 -6.05
CA SER A 82 -8.07 24.10 -5.06
C SER A 82 -7.06 22.96 -5.25
N GLY A 83 -7.32 22.05 -6.20
CA GLY A 83 -6.50 20.84 -6.44
C GLY A 83 -6.83 19.68 -5.49
N LYS A 84 -7.95 19.74 -4.77
CA LYS A 84 -8.38 18.67 -3.89
C LYS A 84 -9.24 17.66 -4.68
N PRO A 85 -9.02 16.34 -4.48
CA PRO A 85 -9.89 15.32 -5.08
C PRO A 85 -11.35 15.55 -4.70
N MET A 86 -12.22 15.46 -5.68
CA MET A 86 -13.68 15.54 -5.47
C MET A 86 -14.22 14.18 -5.07
N GLY A 87 -15.12 14.18 -4.09
CA GLY A 87 -15.78 13.00 -3.54
C GLY A 87 -16.20 13.28 -2.12
N ASP A 88 -17.24 12.60 -1.66
CA ASP A 88 -17.77 12.73 -0.29
C ASP A 88 -17.27 11.61 0.65
N GLY A 89 -16.26 10.84 0.19
CA GLY A 89 -15.75 9.68 0.91
C GLY A 89 -16.70 8.47 0.93
N GLY A 90 -17.78 8.50 0.14
CA GLY A 90 -18.81 7.48 0.09
C GLY A 90 -19.19 7.07 -1.35
N VAL A 91 -20.38 7.46 -1.79
CA VAL A 91 -21.03 6.92 -3.01
C VAL A 91 -20.51 7.55 -4.33
N PHE A 92 -19.89 8.73 -4.28
CA PHE A 92 -19.39 9.44 -5.45
C PHE A 92 -17.88 9.66 -5.38
N ASN A 93 -17.13 8.62 -5.67
CA ASN A 93 -15.70 8.78 -5.96
C ASN A 93 -15.55 9.05 -7.46
N TYR A 94 -15.21 10.27 -7.83
CA TYR A 94 -14.85 10.64 -9.20
C TYR A 94 -13.46 10.09 -9.56
N VAL A 95 -13.32 8.76 -9.44
CA VAL A 95 -12.09 8.03 -9.65
C VAL A 95 -12.35 6.85 -10.58
N MET A 96 -11.54 6.68 -11.60
CA MET A 96 -11.61 5.53 -12.51
C MET A 96 -10.23 4.98 -12.80
N GLN A 97 -10.06 3.67 -12.67
CA GLN A 97 -8.85 2.97 -13.10
C GLN A 97 -8.90 2.72 -14.60
N VAL A 98 -7.80 2.96 -15.29
CA VAL A 98 -7.67 2.81 -16.75
C VAL A 98 -6.33 2.21 -17.13
N VAL A 99 -6.30 1.47 -18.23
CA VAL A 99 -5.08 0.94 -18.84
C VAL A 99 -4.92 1.51 -20.23
N ALA A 100 -3.81 2.19 -20.49
CA ALA A 100 -3.54 2.81 -21.81
C ALA A 100 -2.98 1.77 -22.79
N ASP A 101 -3.75 0.73 -23.14
CA ASP A 101 -3.35 -0.38 -24.01
C ASP A 101 -3.53 -0.09 -25.51
N THR A 102 -4.25 0.98 -25.83
CA THR A 102 -4.55 1.39 -27.22
C THR A 102 -4.25 2.87 -27.48
N GLY A 103 -4.27 3.29 -28.75
CA GLY A 103 -3.99 4.70 -29.13
C GLY A 103 -5.12 5.67 -28.80
N LYS A 104 -6.34 5.19 -28.60
CA LYS A 104 -7.52 6.03 -28.29
C LYS A 104 -8.52 5.25 -27.47
N MET A 105 -9.00 5.87 -26.41
CA MET A 105 -10.08 5.33 -25.59
C MET A 105 -11.07 6.41 -25.18
N ARG A 106 -12.28 6.00 -24.87
CA ARG A 106 -13.30 6.82 -24.22
C ARG A 106 -13.61 6.24 -22.86
N VAL A 107 -13.86 7.12 -21.90
CA VAL A 107 -14.23 6.73 -20.54
C VAL A 107 -15.42 7.57 -20.07
N ASN A 108 -16.29 6.96 -19.29
CA ASN A 108 -17.35 7.65 -18.57
C ASN A 108 -17.18 7.36 -17.07
N LEU A 109 -16.91 8.40 -16.28
CA LEU A 109 -16.66 8.24 -14.85
C LEU A 109 -17.94 8.00 -14.06
N ASP A 110 -19.10 8.41 -14.58
CA ASP A 110 -20.37 8.27 -13.85
C ASP A 110 -20.81 6.80 -13.67
N ASP A 111 -20.46 5.95 -14.64
CA ASP A 111 -20.81 4.52 -14.64
C ASP A 111 -19.59 3.58 -14.73
N SER A 112 -18.39 4.17 -14.73
CA SER A 112 -17.13 3.46 -14.91
C SER A 112 -17.12 2.60 -16.18
N SER A 113 -17.69 3.10 -17.27
CA SER A 113 -17.65 2.45 -18.57
C SER A 113 -16.51 2.97 -19.44
N SER A 114 -16.05 2.12 -20.37
CA SER A 114 -15.00 2.49 -21.31
C SER A 114 -15.22 1.85 -22.68
N GLU A 115 -14.71 2.51 -23.73
CA GLU A 115 -14.68 2.03 -25.11
C GLU A 115 -13.26 2.20 -25.68
N GLY A 116 -12.85 1.28 -26.55
CA GLY A 116 -11.58 1.36 -27.27
C GLY A 116 -10.35 0.91 -26.50
N SER A 117 -10.51 0.45 -25.24
CA SER A 117 -9.47 -0.17 -24.42
C SER A 117 -9.99 -1.48 -23.82
N PRO A 118 -9.63 -2.63 -24.38
CA PRO A 118 -10.01 -3.93 -23.83
C PRO A 118 -9.58 -4.14 -22.40
N LEU A 119 -8.34 -3.78 -22.03
CA LEU A 119 -7.85 -3.96 -20.67
C LEU A 119 -8.56 -3.08 -19.64
N THR A 120 -8.95 -1.84 -20.01
CA THR A 120 -9.79 -1.02 -19.14
C THR A 120 -11.19 -1.62 -18.93
N GLN A 121 -11.76 -2.26 -19.94
CA GLN A 121 -13.05 -2.94 -19.82
C GLN A 121 -12.94 -4.16 -18.90
N GLU A 122 -11.89 -4.96 -19.03
CA GLU A 122 -11.61 -6.10 -18.14
C GLU A 122 -11.38 -5.64 -16.69
N MET A 123 -10.60 -4.57 -16.49
CA MET A 123 -10.38 -3.94 -15.17
C MET A 123 -11.71 -3.51 -14.55
N SER A 124 -12.55 -2.77 -15.29
CA SER A 124 -13.87 -2.34 -14.81
C SER A 124 -14.78 -3.54 -14.49
N THR A 125 -14.69 -4.59 -15.29
CA THR A 125 -15.46 -5.84 -15.08
C THR A 125 -15.02 -6.56 -13.80
N LEU A 126 -13.73 -6.67 -13.57
CA LEU A 126 -13.16 -7.23 -12.33
C LEU A 126 -13.68 -6.47 -11.10
N LEU A 127 -13.52 -5.15 -11.09
CA LEU A 127 -13.92 -4.31 -9.96
C LEU A 127 -15.42 -4.38 -9.69
N LYS A 128 -16.28 -4.31 -10.72
CA LYS A 128 -17.74 -4.46 -10.57
C LYS A 128 -18.15 -5.82 -10.03
N LYS A 129 -17.48 -6.89 -10.43
CA LYS A 129 -17.75 -8.25 -9.88
C LYS A 129 -17.32 -8.35 -8.42
N LEU A 130 -16.19 -7.74 -8.03
CA LEU A 130 -15.76 -7.70 -6.64
C LEU A 130 -16.81 -6.96 -5.78
N ASP A 131 -17.25 -5.77 -6.21
CA ASP A 131 -18.29 -5.02 -5.52
C ASP A 131 -19.60 -5.82 -5.39
N SER A 132 -20.01 -6.53 -6.45
CA SER A 132 -21.22 -7.37 -6.43
C SER A 132 -21.12 -8.47 -5.39
N ILE A 133 -19.97 -9.15 -5.27
CA ILE A 133 -19.76 -10.21 -4.26
C ILE A 133 -19.83 -9.64 -2.84
N PHE A 134 -19.32 -8.42 -2.61
CA PHE A 134 -19.36 -7.77 -1.30
C PHE A 134 -20.76 -7.26 -0.94
N MET A 135 -21.48 -6.68 -1.91
CA MET A 135 -22.77 -6.01 -1.64
C MET A 135 -23.95 -6.99 -1.63
N GLU A 136 -23.91 -8.02 -2.44
CA GLU A 136 -24.95 -9.02 -2.58
C GLU A 136 -24.35 -10.43 -2.59
N PRO A 137 -23.85 -10.92 -1.43
CA PRO A 137 -23.30 -12.28 -1.37
C PRO A 137 -24.41 -13.29 -1.68
N GLY A 138 -24.24 -14.04 -2.76
CA GLY A 138 -25.14 -15.13 -3.14
C GLY A 138 -25.05 -16.33 -2.18
N ASP A 139 -25.66 -17.47 -2.57
CA ASP A 139 -25.54 -18.74 -1.84
C ASP A 139 -24.11 -19.28 -1.97
N GLY A 140 -23.23 -18.97 -1.01
CA GLY A 140 -21.85 -19.45 -1.00
C GLY A 140 -20.93 -18.65 -0.08
N ASP A 141 -19.69 -19.13 0.08
CA ASP A 141 -18.66 -18.40 0.82
C ASP A 141 -18.15 -17.20 -0.02
N PRO A 142 -18.41 -15.94 0.37
CA PRO A 142 -17.96 -14.78 -0.37
C PRO A 142 -16.43 -14.71 -0.51
N MET A 143 -15.69 -15.14 0.51
CA MET A 143 -14.22 -15.13 0.47
C MET A 143 -13.69 -16.12 -0.57
N GLN A 144 -14.31 -17.29 -0.69
CA GLN A 144 -13.94 -18.24 -1.73
C GLN A 144 -14.27 -17.69 -3.12
N GLN A 145 -15.43 -17.06 -3.30
CA GLN A 145 -15.81 -16.42 -4.57
C GLN A 145 -14.81 -15.32 -4.98
N LEU A 146 -14.35 -14.50 -4.03
CA LEU A 146 -13.34 -13.47 -4.26
C LEU A 146 -11.99 -14.07 -4.65
N ARG A 147 -11.55 -15.13 -3.94
CA ARG A 147 -10.30 -15.84 -4.27
C ARG A 147 -10.36 -16.46 -5.67
N ASP A 148 -11.47 -17.10 -6.03
CA ASP A 148 -11.64 -17.71 -7.34
C ASP A 148 -11.69 -16.66 -8.46
N LEU A 149 -12.39 -15.56 -8.25
CA LEU A 149 -12.49 -14.46 -9.21
C LEU A 149 -11.10 -13.85 -9.47
N THR A 150 -10.40 -13.46 -8.42
CA THR A 150 -9.09 -12.78 -8.52
C THR A 150 -8.03 -13.72 -9.13
N ARG A 151 -7.97 -14.98 -8.67
CA ARG A 151 -7.06 -15.98 -9.22
C ARG A 151 -7.32 -16.25 -10.71
N ASN A 152 -8.57 -16.46 -11.09
CA ASN A 152 -8.92 -16.79 -12.48
C ASN A 152 -8.67 -15.59 -13.41
N THR A 153 -8.96 -14.38 -12.95
CA THR A 153 -8.62 -13.16 -13.70
C THR A 153 -7.10 -13.05 -13.89
N TYR A 154 -6.31 -13.26 -12.85
CA TYR A 154 -4.86 -13.27 -12.98
C TYR A 154 -4.37 -14.29 -14.01
N LEU A 155 -4.84 -15.52 -13.97
CA LEU A 155 -4.41 -16.57 -14.90
C LEU A 155 -4.77 -16.26 -16.35
N ALA A 156 -5.80 -15.45 -16.60
CA ALA A 156 -6.13 -14.96 -17.94
C ALA A 156 -5.26 -13.76 -18.37
N HIS A 157 -4.63 -13.06 -17.43
CA HIS A 157 -3.96 -11.78 -17.63
C HIS A 157 -2.53 -11.73 -17.03
N THR A 158 -1.72 -12.77 -17.19
CA THR A 158 -0.38 -12.87 -16.59
C THR A 158 0.65 -11.86 -17.12
N ARG A 159 0.28 -10.98 -18.07
CA ARG A 159 1.20 -10.07 -18.79
C ARG A 159 0.71 -8.64 -18.94
N ASP A 160 -0.26 -8.22 -18.16
CA ASP A 160 -0.83 -6.90 -18.23
C ASP A 160 -1.28 -6.37 -16.86
N ALA A 161 -1.68 -5.10 -16.82
CA ALA A 161 -2.07 -4.42 -15.58
C ALA A 161 -3.32 -5.03 -14.92
N VAL A 162 -4.21 -5.69 -15.66
CA VAL A 162 -5.39 -6.38 -15.10
C VAL A 162 -4.93 -7.57 -14.25
N GLY A 163 -3.98 -8.33 -14.75
CA GLY A 163 -3.38 -9.44 -14.01
C GLY A 163 -2.62 -8.97 -12.77
N LEU A 164 -1.83 -7.91 -12.88
CA LEU A 164 -1.16 -7.34 -11.71
C LEU A 164 -2.18 -6.95 -10.63
N GLN A 165 -3.22 -6.22 -11.00
CA GLN A 165 -4.28 -5.82 -10.07
C GLN A 165 -5.00 -7.04 -9.46
N ALA A 166 -5.32 -8.04 -10.27
CA ALA A 166 -5.99 -9.25 -9.81
C ALA A 166 -5.12 -10.04 -8.82
N LEU A 167 -3.80 -10.16 -9.09
CA LEU A 167 -2.88 -10.87 -8.20
C LEU A 167 -2.62 -10.10 -6.90
N GLN A 168 -2.52 -8.76 -6.93
CA GLN A 168 -2.43 -7.94 -5.72
C GLN A 168 -3.67 -8.12 -4.84
N LEU A 169 -4.87 -8.11 -5.42
CA LEU A 169 -6.13 -8.37 -4.69
C LEU A 169 -6.16 -9.80 -4.15
N HIS A 170 -5.75 -10.78 -4.96
CA HIS A 170 -5.69 -12.18 -4.54
C HIS A 170 -4.75 -12.38 -3.35
N ALA A 171 -3.56 -11.81 -3.41
CA ALA A 171 -2.58 -11.89 -2.32
C ALA A 171 -3.14 -11.35 -0.99
N GLY A 172 -3.95 -10.29 -1.02
CA GLY A 172 -4.63 -9.76 0.16
C GLY A 172 -5.73 -10.66 0.74
N LEU A 173 -6.16 -11.70 0.01
CA LEU A 173 -7.16 -12.67 0.45
C LEU A 173 -6.55 -13.99 0.95
N LEU A 174 -5.22 -14.14 0.86
CA LEU A 174 -4.50 -15.35 1.24
C LEU A 174 -4.18 -15.37 2.73
N GLU A 175 -4.08 -16.58 3.27
CA GLU A 175 -3.60 -16.84 4.62
C GLU A 175 -2.13 -17.30 4.58
N GLU A 176 -1.46 -17.32 5.72
CA GLU A 176 -0.05 -17.72 5.84
C GLU A 176 0.30 -19.06 5.20
N LYS A 177 -0.62 -20.04 5.28
CA LYS A 177 -0.48 -21.37 4.65
C LYS A 177 -0.46 -21.33 3.12
N ASP A 178 -0.86 -20.22 2.51
CA ASP A 178 -1.06 -20.09 1.06
C ASP A 178 0.17 -19.45 0.36
N SER A 179 1.28 -19.26 1.06
CA SER A 179 2.49 -18.63 0.51
C SER A 179 3.08 -19.37 -0.70
N GLU A 180 3.06 -20.72 -0.70
CA GLU A 180 3.51 -21.51 -1.85
C GLU A 180 2.61 -21.30 -3.07
N ALA A 181 1.29 -21.20 -2.85
CA ALA A 181 0.33 -20.91 -3.91
C ALA A 181 0.55 -19.53 -4.53
N LEU A 182 0.90 -18.51 -3.75
CA LEU A 182 1.26 -17.20 -4.27
C LEU A 182 2.56 -17.24 -5.08
N LEU A 183 3.58 -17.98 -4.62
CA LEU A 183 4.82 -18.17 -5.37
C LEU A 183 4.60 -18.85 -6.72
N GLU A 184 3.77 -19.88 -6.77
CA GLU A 184 3.42 -20.57 -8.01
C GLU A 184 2.69 -19.66 -9.01
N LEU A 185 1.83 -18.76 -8.50
CA LEU A 185 1.16 -17.78 -9.34
C LEU A 185 2.16 -16.75 -9.85
N LEU A 186 2.98 -16.16 -8.99
CA LEU A 186 4.02 -15.18 -9.35
C LEU A 186 4.95 -15.69 -10.45
N ALA A 187 5.37 -16.94 -10.37
CA ALA A 187 6.24 -17.57 -11.36
C ALA A 187 5.65 -17.63 -12.78
N GLN A 188 4.33 -17.45 -12.93
CA GLN A 188 3.64 -17.44 -14.23
C GLN A 188 3.52 -16.03 -14.81
N GLY A 189 3.78 -14.99 -14.02
CA GLY A 189 3.67 -13.60 -14.41
C GLY A 189 4.82 -13.10 -15.27
N ALA A 190 4.62 -12.02 -16.01
CA ALA A 190 5.68 -11.25 -16.63
C ALA A 190 6.59 -10.61 -15.57
N ASP A 191 7.81 -10.20 -15.98
CA ASP A 191 8.83 -9.69 -15.08
C ASP A 191 8.34 -8.54 -14.20
N PHE A 192 7.59 -7.59 -14.76
CA PHE A 192 7.06 -6.45 -13.99
C PHE A 192 6.03 -6.87 -12.91
N ILE A 193 5.34 -8.02 -13.06
CA ILE A 193 4.47 -8.60 -12.02
C ILE A 193 5.32 -9.30 -10.96
N GLN A 194 6.36 -10.04 -11.38
CA GLN A 194 7.25 -10.74 -10.46
C GLN A 194 8.08 -9.77 -9.60
N GLU A 195 8.35 -8.58 -10.12
CA GLU A 195 9.12 -7.52 -9.46
C GLU A 195 8.22 -6.49 -8.73
N ASP A 196 6.89 -6.68 -8.73
CA ASP A 196 5.97 -5.75 -8.08
C ASP A 196 6.19 -5.70 -6.56
N GLU A 197 6.44 -4.52 -6.06
CA GLU A 197 6.80 -4.29 -4.67
C GLU A 197 5.70 -4.73 -3.69
N LYS A 198 4.42 -4.48 -4.02
CA LYS A 198 3.28 -4.87 -3.17
C LYS A 198 3.12 -6.38 -3.10
N LEU A 199 3.32 -7.09 -4.22
CA LEU A 199 3.28 -8.54 -4.24
C LEU A 199 4.45 -9.16 -3.49
N MET A 200 5.64 -8.59 -3.62
CA MET A 200 6.80 -9.02 -2.85
C MET A 200 6.60 -8.80 -1.35
N GLN A 201 6.01 -7.69 -0.94
CA GLN A 201 5.63 -7.44 0.45
C GLN A 201 4.59 -8.45 0.95
N SER A 202 3.56 -8.75 0.14
CA SER A 202 2.55 -9.77 0.49
C SER A 202 3.18 -11.15 0.65
N LEU A 203 4.08 -11.53 -0.24
CA LEU A 203 4.80 -12.79 -0.16
C LEU A 203 5.68 -12.85 1.10
N LEU A 204 6.44 -11.81 1.38
CA LEU A 204 7.24 -11.70 2.59
C LEU A 204 6.37 -11.84 3.84
N PHE A 205 5.21 -11.19 3.86
CA PHE A 205 4.24 -11.31 4.93
C PHE A 205 3.77 -12.76 5.14
N LEU A 206 3.36 -13.45 4.06
CA LEU A 206 2.87 -14.83 4.12
C LEU A 206 3.97 -15.84 4.48
N THR A 207 5.24 -15.57 4.13
CA THR A 207 6.36 -16.45 4.43
C THR A 207 7.01 -16.20 5.78
N ALA A 208 6.90 -14.99 6.33
CA ALA A 208 7.52 -14.62 7.61
C ALA A 208 6.98 -15.46 8.76
N SER A 209 5.72 -15.87 8.72
CA SER A 209 5.11 -16.72 9.74
C SER A 209 5.43 -18.21 9.61
N GLN A 210 6.00 -18.67 8.50
CA GLN A 210 6.42 -20.08 8.33
C GLN A 210 7.85 -20.38 8.81
N LYS A 211 8.66 -19.37 9.07
CA LYS A 211 10.02 -19.57 9.63
C LYS A 211 10.03 -19.61 11.16
N GLU A 212 9.56 -20.69 11.71
CA GLU A 212 10.01 -21.14 13.05
C GLU A 212 11.44 -21.65 12.95
N THR A 213 12.45 -20.85 12.84
CA THR A 213 13.83 -21.18 13.29
C THR A 213 14.78 -20.05 12.93
N GLY A 214 15.17 -19.30 13.90
CA GLY A 214 16.27 -18.37 13.84
C GLY A 214 15.90 -17.08 14.58
N ALA A 215 16.56 -16.85 15.70
CA ALA A 215 16.38 -15.69 16.54
C ALA A 215 16.43 -14.42 15.67
N ALA A 216 15.26 -13.82 15.42
CA ALA A 216 15.17 -12.48 14.87
C ALA A 216 15.79 -11.55 15.92
N GLU A 217 16.83 -10.84 15.55
CA GLU A 217 17.41 -9.80 16.40
C GLU A 217 16.45 -8.62 16.45
N TYR A 218 15.85 -8.42 17.60
CA TYR A 218 14.92 -7.34 17.89
C TYR A 218 15.57 -5.97 17.73
N VAL A 219 14.75 -4.98 17.28
CA VAL A 219 15.00 -3.60 17.68
C VAL A 219 14.68 -3.49 19.16
N ARG A 220 15.57 -3.93 19.99
CA ARG A 220 15.56 -3.63 21.40
C ARG A 220 16.19 -2.26 21.55
N ILE A 221 15.41 -1.29 21.95
CA ILE A 221 16.01 -0.16 22.64
C ILE A 221 16.22 -0.63 24.07
N ALA A 222 17.38 -1.22 24.33
CA ALA A 222 17.85 -1.43 25.68
C ALA A 222 17.79 -0.09 26.42
N GLY A 223 17.73 -0.09 27.73
CA GLY A 223 17.76 1.13 28.53
C GLY A 223 18.96 2.06 28.27
N ASP A 224 19.90 1.64 27.42
CA ASP A 224 21.05 2.41 26.90
C ASP A 224 20.82 3.02 25.49
N GLY A 225 19.65 2.83 24.87
CA GLY A 225 19.29 3.44 23.60
C GLY A 225 19.84 2.74 22.34
N THR A 226 20.32 1.50 22.42
CA THR A 226 20.86 0.74 21.28
C THR A 226 19.75 0.16 20.40
N VAL A 227 19.83 0.38 19.07
CA VAL A 227 18.88 -0.14 18.05
C VAL A 227 19.45 -1.38 17.42
N VAL A 228 18.63 -2.42 17.25
CA VAL A 228 19.13 -3.75 16.87
C VAL A 228 18.65 -4.22 15.49
N SER A 229 17.55 -3.77 14.90
CA SER A 229 17.13 -4.22 13.57
C SER A 229 16.78 -3.14 12.54
N ARG A 230 16.90 -3.49 11.25
CA ARG A 230 16.72 -2.58 10.12
C ARG A 230 15.85 -3.11 8.98
N ASP A 231 15.24 -4.29 9.11
CA ASP A 231 14.52 -4.95 8.02
C ASP A 231 13.02 -5.13 8.34
N SER A 232 12.13 -4.82 7.38
CA SER A 232 10.67 -4.91 7.53
C SER A 232 10.19 -6.34 7.72
N VAL A 233 10.87 -7.33 7.13
CA VAL A 233 10.58 -8.77 7.34
C VAL A 233 10.77 -9.14 8.80
N GLU A 234 11.81 -8.61 9.41
CA GLU A 234 12.13 -8.82 10.81
C GLU A 234 11.12 -8.15 11.75
N ALA A 235 10.61 -6.98 11.37
CA ALA A 235 9.56 -6.29 12.11
C ALA A 235 8.27 -7.13 12.18
N VAL A 236 7.85 -7.72 11.07
CA VAL A 236 6.66 -8.59 11.00
C VAL A 236 6.88 -9.88 11.78
N SER A 237 8.03 -10.54 11.60
CA SER A 237 8.41 -11.73 12.36
C SER A 237 8.42 -11.46 13.86
N THR A 238 8.95 -10.32 14.29
CA THR A 238 8.96 -9.89 15.69
C THR A 238 7.55 -9.69 16.22
N CYS A 239 6.69 -8.99 15.49
CA CYS A 239 5.30 -8.79 15.90
C CYS A 239 4.57 -10.13 16.06
N ASN A 240 4.72 -11.05 15.09
CA ASN A 240 4.12 -12.39 15.15
C ASN A 240 4.65 -13.24 16.31
N SER A 241 5.94 -13.14 16.65
CA SER A 241 6.53 -13.90 17.74
C SER A 241 6.10 -13.41 19.14
N LEU A 242 5.42 -12.26 19.23
CA LEU A 242 4.90 -11.71 20.48
C LEU A 242 3.42 -12.05 20.71
N ILE A 243 2.66 -12.21 19.64
CA ILE A 243 1.20 -12.41 19.70
C ILE A 243 0.88 -13.90 19.93
N GLY A 244 -0.02 -14.19 20.87
CA GLY A 244 -0.46 -15.57 21.14
C GLY A 244 0.60 -16.44 21.86
N GLN A 245 1.58 -15.82 22.50
CA GLN A 245 2.68 -16.53 23.21
C GLN A 245 2.46 -16.64 24.72
N GLY A 246 1.20 -16.59 25.17
CA GLY A 246 0.87 -16.75 26.59
C GLY A 246 1.08 -15.48 27.43
N GLN A 247 1.22 -14.32 26.81
CA GLN A 247 1.36 -13.02 27.48
C GLN A 247 0.42 -11.97 26.92
N TRP A 248 0.07 -11.00 27.73
CA TRP A 248 -0.68 -9.81 27.27
C TRP A 248 0.22 -8.92 26.44
N VAL A 249 -0.30 -8.39 25.31
CA VAL A 249 0.45 -7.49 24.44
C VAL A 249 -0.35 -6.21 24.19
N LEU A 250 0.27 -5.06 24.47
CA LEU A 250 -0.25 -3.74 24.06
C LEU A 250 0.58 -3.23 22.89
N LEU A 251 -0.03 -3.13 21.71
CA LEU A 251 0.58 -2.50 20.54
C LEU A 251 0.21 -1.01 20.53
N ASP A 252 1.22 -0.16 20.37
CA ASP A 252 1.11 1.31 20.28
C ASP A 252 1.57 1.75 18.89
N PHE A 253 0.63 2.02 17.98
CA PHE A 253 0.92 2.53 16.64
C PHE A 253 1.09 4.04 16.68
N TRP A 254 2.30 4.52 16.34
CA TRP A 254 2.68 5.90 16.49
C TRP A 254 3.71 6.37 15.47
N ALA A 255 4.04 7.68 15.46
CA ALA A 255 5.14 8.26 14.69
C ALA A 255 5.73 9.49 15.40
N SER A 256 6.99 9.82 15.12
CA SER A 256 7.67 10.96 15.73
C SER A 256 7.02 12.32 15.43
N TRP A 257 6.41 12.44 14.27
CA TRP A 257 5.71 13.64 13.80
C TRP A 257 4.26 13.75 14.31
N CYS A 258 3.73 12.68 14.92
CA CYS A 258 2.34 12.63 15.41
C CYS A 258 2.21 13.33 16.76
N GLY A 259 1.65 14.53 16.79
CA GLY A 259 1.41 15.30 18.02
C GLY A 259 0.58 14.57 19.07
N PRO A 260 -0.64 14.10 18.74
CA PRO A 260 -1.48 13.34 19.67
C PRO A 260 -0.81 12.06 20.21
N CYS A 261 0.00 11.37 19.39
CA CYS A 261 0.75 10.20 19.85
C CYS A 261 1.75 10.57 20.97
N ARG A 262 2.44 11.69 20.79
CA ARG A 262 3.41 12.21 21.78
C ARG A 262 2.74 12.60 23.09
N GLU A 263 1.49 13.10 23.05
CA GLU A 263 0.68 13.42 24.23
C GLU A 263 0.24 12.16 24.99
N GLU A 264 -0.04 11.04 24.28
CA GLU A 264 -0.41 9.77 24.89
C GLU A 264 0.78 8.93 25.39
N THR A 265 1.98 9.16 24.87
CA THR A 265 3.19 8.40 25.24
C THR A 265 3.41 8.27 26.76
N PRO A 266 3.21 9.31 27.62
CA PRO A 266 3.35 9.17 29.07
C PRO A 266 2.37 8.14 29.67
N ASN A 267 1.17 8.02 29.11
CA ASN A 267 0.16 7.05 29.54
C ASN A 267 0.58 5.63 29.16
N VAL A 268 1.15 5.42 27.95
CA VAL A 268 1.71 4.12 27.52
C VAL A 268 2.87 3.72 28.43
N ILE A 269 3.80 4.65 28.72
CA ILE A 269 4.92 4.41 29.66
C ILE A 269 4.40 4.00 31.05
N ARG A 270 3.35 4.66 31.53
CA ARG A 270 2.70 4.33 32.80
C ARG A 270 2.17 2.90 32.81
N LEU A 271 1.47 2.47 31.75
CA LEU A 271 0.98 1.09 31.64
C LEU A 271 2.12 0.08 31.54
N ALA A 272 3.14 0.35 30.75
CA ALA A 272 4.33 -0.51 30.61
C ALA A 272 5.00 -0.75 31.98
N ARG A 273 5.17 0.30 32.79
CA ARG A 273 5.78 0.20 34.13
C ARG A 273 4.87 -0.48 35.12
N LYS A 274 3.56 -0.20 35.09
CA LYS A 274 2.58 -0.72 36.07
C LYS A 274 2.33 -2.21 35.89
N TYR A 275 2.33 -2.70 34.65
CA TYR A 275 1.92 -4.08 34.34
C TYR A 275 3.01 -4.94 33.71
N GLY A 276 4.20 -4.39 33.39
CA GLY A 276 5.28 -5.15 32.78
C GLY A 276 5.70 -6.37 33.59
N GLU A 277 5.91 -6.22 34.91
CA GLU A 277 6.24 -7.33 35.81
C GLU A 277 5.07 -8.30 36.05
N LYS A 278 3.85 -7.90 35.65
CA LYS A 278 2.64 -8.71 35.78
C LYS A 278 2.27 -9.48 34.50
N GLY A 279 3.08 -9.38 33.45
CA GLY A 279 2.88 -10.12 32.22
C GLY A 279 2.35 -9.30 31.03
N LEU A 280 2.34 -7.95 31.11
CA LEU A 280 2.05 -7.11 29.96
C LEU A 280 3.33 -6.79 29.19
N LYS A 281 3.38 -7.15 27.93
CA LYS A 281 4.37 -6.67 26.96
C LYS A 281 3.83 -5.46 26.22
N VAL A 282 4.53 -4.34 26.28
CA VAL A 282 4.19 -3.15 25.48
C VAL A 282 5.17 -3.04 24.33
N VAL A 283 4.65 -2.78 23.12
CA VAL A 283 5.44 -2.66 21.91
C VAL A 283 4.93 -1.48 21.09
N GLY A 284 5.80 -0.51 20.83
CA GLY A 284 5.54 0.57 19.89
C GLY A 284 5.79 0.10 18.46
N VAL A 285 4.89 0.46 17.56
CA VAL A 285 5.03 0.22 16.12
C VAL A 285 5.10 1.58 15.45
N THR A 286 6.29 1.98 15.02
CA THR A 286 6.47 3.24 14.28
C THR A 286 6.13 3.05 12.82
N MET A 287 5.34 3.97 12.25
CA MET A 287 4.88 3.90 10.87
C MET A 287 5.12 5.22 10.13
N GLN A 288 5.35 5.13 8.82
CA GLN A 288 5.51 6.30 7.94
C GLN A 288 6.47 7.35 8.51
N ASP A 289 7.57 6.90 9.10
CA ASP A 289 8.54 7.74 9.79
C ASP A 289 9.97 7.35 9.39
N LYS A 290 10.89 8.31 9.54
CA LYS A 290 12.31 8.04 9.34
C LYS A 290 12.89 7.45 10.62
N PRO A 291 13.64 6.33 10.56
CA PRO A 291 14.21 5.68 11.76
C PRO A 291 14.96 6.63 12.69
N GLU A 292 15.73 7.59 12.12
CA GLU A 292 16.50 8.55 12.88
C GLU A 292 15.59 9.51 13.69
N LYS A 293 14.43 9.88 13.10
CA LYS A 293 13.44 10.74 13.75
C LYS A 293 12.69 10.00 14.85
N SER A 294 12.30 8.76 14.59
CA SER A 294 11.69 7.91 15.61
C SER A 294 12.65 7.72 16.79
N LEU A 295 13.94 7.42 16.54
CA LEU A 295 14.95 7.29 17.58
C LEU A 295 15.18 8.55 18.41
N GLU A 296 15.18 9.72 17.75
CA GLU A 296 15.28 11.00 18.44
C GLU A 296 14.07 11.21 19.36
N ALA A 297 12.85 10.95 18.86
CA ALA A 297 11.61 11.09 19.62
C ALA A 297 11.55 10.10 20.81
N ILE A 298 11.96 8.84 20.62
CA ILE A 298 12.04 7.83 21.68
C ILE A 298 12.91 8.34 22.83
N ARG A 299 14.08 8.89 22.55
CA ARG A 299 14.98 9.47 23.56
C ARG A 299 14.36 10.68 24.25
N GLN A 300 13.77 11.60 23.48
CA GLN A 300 13.14 12.82 24.00
C GLN A 300 11.95 12.53 24.91
N LEU A 301 11.14 11.54 24.57
CA LEU A 301 9.94 11.15 25.30
C LEU A 301 10.21 10.18 26.44
N GLY A 302 11.43 9.63 26.53
CA GLY A 302 11.80 8.63 27.54
C GLY A 302 11.05 7.31 27.40
N ILE A 303 10.73 6.91 26.15
CA ILE A 303 10.04 5.64 25.85
C ILE A 303 10.93 4.50 26.34
N CYS A 304 10.35 3.62 27.16
CA CYS A 304 11.06 2.53 27.85
C CYS A 304 10.54 1.13 27.51
N TYR A 305 9.77 1.01 26.44
CA TYR A 305 9.24 -0.26 25.94
C TYR A 305 9.74 -0.52 24.51
N ASP A 306 9.66 -1.77 24.09
CA ASP A 306 10.22 -2.23 22.81
C ASP A 306 9.57 -1.50 21.63
N GLN A 307 10.33 -1.30 20.57
CA GLN A 307 9.89 -0.60 19.37
C GLN A 307 10.15 -1.44 18.13
N ILE A 308 9.18 -1.44 17.22
CA ILE A 308 9.27 -2.02 15.89
C ILE A 308 9.16 -0.88 14.88
N PHE A 309 10.05 -0.83 13.89
CA PHE A 309 10.00 0.14 12.81
C PHE A 309 9.32 -0.49 11.60
N ASP A 310 8.04 -0.16 11.40
CA ASP A 310 7.23 -0.64 10.27
C ASP A 310 7.40 0.30 9.07
N LEU A 311 8.60 0.29 8.47
CA LEU A 311 9.01 1.22 7.42
C LEU A 311 8.14 1.11 6.16
N GLU A 312 7.65 -0.09 5.87
CA GLU A 312 6.84 -0.40 4.68
C GLU A 312 5.35 -0.51 5.00
N SER A 313 4.95 -0.16 6.23
CA SER A 313 3.56 -0.19 6.70
C SER A 313 2.89 -1.58 6.63
N ILE A 314 3.66 -2.65 6.68
CA ILE A 314 3.15 -4.03 6.59
C ILE A 314 2.31 -4.37 7.83
N ILE A 315 2.83 -4.08 9.02
CA ILE A 315 2.12 -4.32 10.28
C ILE A 315 0.90 -3.42 10.37
N CYS A 316 1.05 -2.14 9.99
CA CYS A 316 -0.05 -1.18 9.96
C CYS A 316 -1.19 -1.62 9.04
N ASN A 317 -0.88 -2.14 7.86
CA ASN A 317 -1.87 -2.68 6.94
C ASN A 317 -2.57 -3.92 7.51
N ARG A 318 -1.82 -4.82 8.15
CA ARG A 318 -2.38 -6.02 8.83
C ARG A 318 -3.41 -5.65 9.90
N PHE A 319 -3.12 -4.63 10.70
CA PHE A 319 -4.03 -4.14 11.74
C PHE A 319 -5.04 -3.11 11.21
N SER A 320 -5.10 -2.88 9.89
CA SER A 320 -6.01 -1.94 9.22
C SER A 320 -5.96 -0.53 9.83
N ILE A 321 -4.75 -0.04 10.14
CA ILE A 321 -4.53 1.26 10.78
C ILE A 321 -4.88 2.36 9.78
N GLN A 322 -5.92 3.15 10.10
CA GLN A 322 -6.37 4.30 9.31
C GLN A 322 -5.88 5.64 9.86
N GLY A 323 -5.39 5.65 11.10
CA GLY A 323 -4.89 6.86 11.77
C GLY A 323 -4.21 6.53 13.08
N ILE A 324 -3.33 7.41 13.53
CA ILE A 324 -2.56 7.28 14.77
C ILE A 324 -2.80 8.48 15.70
N PRO A 325 -2.71 8.29 17.05
CA PRO A 325 -2.36 7.04 17.74
C PRO A 325 -3.44 5.98 17.60
N HIS A 326 -3.06 4.69 17.60
CA HIS A 326 -3.98 3.59 17.67
C HIS A 326 -3.39 2.49 18.56
N PHE A 327 -4.22 1.95 19.45
CA PHE A 327 -3.80 0.96 20.43
C PHE A 327 -4.58 -0.33 20.27
N PHE A 328 -3.90 -1.46 20.40
CA PHE A 328 -4.50 -2.79 20.49
C PHE A 328 -4.03 -3.49 21.75
N LEU A 329 -4.96 -3.98 22.55
CA LEU A 329 -4.67 -4.90 23.64
C LEU A 329 -5.04 -6.30 23.21
N LEU A 330 -4.05 -7.19 23.22
CA LEU A 330 -4.18 -8.58 22.85
C LEU A 330 -4.06 -9.45 24.10
N ASP A 331 -4.94 -10.46 24.19
CA ASP A 331 -4.87 -11.47 25.27
C ASP A 331 -3.72 -12.49 25.06
N PRO A 332 -3.45 -13.38 26.02
CA PRO A 332 -2.42 -14.41 25.89
C PRO A 332 -2.58 -15.36 24.71
N GLU A 333 -3.80 -15.51 24.19
CA GLU A 333 -4.14 -16.32 23.03
C GLU A 333 -3.98 -15.57 21.71
N GLY A 334 -3.73 -14.25 21.77
CA GLY A 334 -3.53 -13.38 20.60
C GLY A 334 -4.80 -12.71 20.06
N ASN A 335 -5.93 -12.81 20.78
CA ASN A 335 -7.16 -12.16 20.37
C ASN A 335 -7.17 -10.68 20.79
N THR A 336 -7.68 -9.81 19.94
CA THR A 336 -7.90 -8.40 20.30
C THR A 336 -9.06 -8.27 21.28
N VAL A 337 -8.78 -7.80 22.49
CA VAL A 337 -9.79 -7.57 23.54
C VAL A 337 -10.19 -6.11 23.68
N LEU A 338 -9.28 -5.18 23.36
CA LEU A 338 -9.56 -3.74 23.29
C LEU A 338 -8.78 -3.12 22.13
N GLN A 339 -9.39 -2.10 21.50
CA GLN A 339 -8.71 -1.24 20.54
C GLN A 339 -9.25 0.19 20.61
N GLY A 340 -8.46 1.18 20.24
CA GLY A 340 -8.90 2.57 20.22
C GLY A 340 -7.79 3.56 19.93
N HIS A 341 -8.19 4.82 19.69
CA HIS A 341 -7.27 5.92 19.34
C HIS A 341 -6.84 6.77 20.55
N HIS A 342 -7.63 6.76 21.61
CA HIS A 342 -7.42 7.58 22.80
C HIS A 342 -7.97 6.86 24.03
N ASN A 343 -7.79 7.46 25.22
CA ASN A 343 -8.36 7.00 26.47
C ASN A 343 -7.79 5.67 26.98
N LEU A 344 -6.49 5.65 27.21
CA LEU A 344 -5.80 4.51 27.81
C LEU A 344 -6.26 4.16 29.23
N ASP A 345 -7.13 4.96 29.85
CA ASP A 345 -7.75 4.62 31.14
C ASP A 345 -8.69 3.40 31.03
N GLN A 346 -9.31 3.18 29.86
CA GLN A 346 -10.08 1.95 29.62
C GLN A 346 -9.18 0.73 29.60
N PHE A 347 -7.98 0.86 29.00
CA PHE A 347 -6.97 -0.20 28.97
C PHE A 347 -6.44 -0.47 30.38
N ASP A 348 -6.18 0.59 31.17
CA ASP A 348 -5.76 0.45 32.56
C ASP A 348 -6.81 -0.27 33.41
N ALA A 349 -8.09 0.14 33.29
CA ALA A 349 -9.20 -0.49 34.01
C ALA A 349 -9.39 -1.97 33.63
N TYR A 350 -9.23 -2.29 32.34
CA TYR A 350 -9.31 -3.67 31.86
C TYR A 350 -8.14 -4.52 32.39
N LEU A 351 -6.91 -4.03 32.27
CA LEU A 351 -5.71 -4.70 32.74
C LEU A 351 -5.72 -4.92 34.26
N GLN A 352 -6.29 -3.97 35.02
CA GLN A 352 -6.41 -4.10 36.47
C GLN A 352 -7.29 -5.28 36.90
N GLN A 353 -8.21 -5.71 36.03
CA GLN A 353 -9.10 -6.84 36.31
C GLN A 353 -8.51 -8.20 35.89
N HIS A 354 -7.48 -8.19 35.04
CA HIS A 354 -6.95 -9.39 34.41
C HIS A 354 -5.47 -9.66 34.76
N LEU A 355 -4.74 -8.64 35.27
CA LEU A 355 -3.36 -8.65 35.74
C LEU A 355 -3.24 -8.07 37.16
#